data_0fbe7b84e9029c32f9b6ac7e7da41ccb
#
_entry.id   0fbe7b84e9029c32f9b6ac7e7da41ccb
#
_cell.length_a   1.000
_cell.length_b   1.000
_cell.length_c   1.000
_cell.angle_alpha   90.00
_cell.angle_beta   90.00
_cell.angle_gamma   90.00
#
_symmetry.space_group_name_H-M   'P 1'
#
loop_
_entity.id
_entity.type
_entity.pdbx_description
1 polymer ?
#
loop_
_entity_poly.entity_id
_entity_poly.type
_entity_poly.pdbx_seq_one_letter_code
_entity_poly.pdbx_strand_id
1 'polypeptide(L)'
;MFRVPSARAAKFDNFMKPSTPARANSTAFTGGRAAQLRPSARALLGSWVLVALTPRCTGGASSAAEDIALFRSRGVHHGTDKVTGLHAYQTMYGQFLMPLRHAATPIKLFEIGLGCHTARTSRARAWGGNTQLWLELFPQSEIWEADFREECAANTRKAGGLKGINTVFGDQGDPATVQRWVRETGGSFNVIIDDGGHTNRQIKTSFDVLWPSLKPGGYYFMEDLQVGRTKGFNDGDPTFPVISDLMQSYIEQLVIGPPKAARGGHHGHAPRHAVANHSLPENVSFVLCQHEACVLGKRP
;
A
#
# COMPACT_ATOMS: atom_id res chain seq x y z
N MET A 1 -19.79 2.28 -42.53
CA MET A 1 -20.48 3.24 -41.64
C MET A 1 -21.18 2.44 -40.54
N PHE A 2 -20.43 2.02 -39.52
CA PHE A 2 -20.98 1.25 -38.40
C PHE A 2 -20.96 2.13 -37.14
N ARG A 3 -22.16 2.40 -36.60
CA ARG A 3 -22.35 3.15 -35.35
C ARG A 3 -22.04 2.23 -34.17
N VAL A 4 -21.13 2.66 -33.34
CA VAL A 4 -20.85 2.07 -32.01
C VAL A 4 -21.85 2.66 -31.02
N PRO A 5 -22.57 1.86 -30.22
CA PRO A 5 -23.47 2.38 -29.20
C PRO A 5 -22.69 2.92 -28.00
N SER A 6 -23.01 4.14 -27.58
CA SER A 6 -22.49 4.77 -26.37
C SER A 6 -22.96 4.00 -25.13
N ALA A 7 -22.04 3.52 -24.32
CA ALA A 7 -22.32 2.95 -23.00
C ALA A 7 -22.83 4.04 -22.05
N ARG A 8 -24.08 3.88 -21.60
CA ARG A 8 -24.71 4.69 -20.54
C ARG A 8 -23.98 4.46 -19.22
N ALA A 9 -23.54 5.54 -18.59
CA ALA A 9 -23.07 5.53 -17.21
C ALA A 9 -24.17 5.00 -16.28
N ALA A 10 -23.93 3.89 -15.61
CA ALA A 10 -24.80 3.36 -14.57
C ALA A 10 -24.67 4.25 -13.32
N LYS A 11 -25.81 4.82 -12.90
CA LYS A 11 -25.96 5.52 -11.63
C LYS A 11 -25.87 4.49 -10.49
N PHE A 12 -24.85 4.59 -9.66
CA PHE A 12 -24.80 3.94 -8.35
C PHE A 12 -25.28 4.92 -7.28
N ASP A 13 -26.59 4.89 -7.01
CA ASP A 13 -27.18 5.44 -5.79
C ASP A 13 -27.74 4.28 -4.97
N ASN A 14 -27.48 4.30 -3.69
CA ASN A 14 -28.00 3.44 -2.62
C ASN A 14 -27.32 2.08 -2.39
N PHE A 15 -26.39 2.09 -1.45
CA PHE A 15 -26.30 1.07 -0.38
C PHE A 15 -25.31 1.57 0.70
N MET A 16 -25.84 2.07 1.80
CA MET A 16 -25.44 1.89 3.19
C MET A 16 -26.07 2.98 4.07
N LYS A 17 -27.12 2.59 4.77
CA LYS A 17 -27.56 3.32 5.97
C LYS A 17 -26.72 2.84 7.16
N PRO A 18 -26.17 3.74 7.99
CA PRO A 18 -25.49 3.33 9.21
C PRO A 18 -26.51 2.91 10.27
N SER A 19 -26.29 1.76 10.89
CA SER A 19 -26.99 1.29 12.07
C SER A 19 -26.51 2.06 13.30
N THR A 20 -27.43 2.64 14.01
CA THR A 20 -27.26 3.37 15.29
C THR A 20 -26.75 2.43 16.38
N PRO A 21 -25.75 2.81 17.20
CA PRO A 21 -25.34 2.02 18.36
C PRO A 21 -26.30 2.21 19.53
N ALA A 22 -26.63 1.10 20.19
CA ALA A 22 -27.46 1.01 21.37
C ALA A 22 -26.80 1.74 22.56
N ARG A 23 -27.63 2.51 23.29
CA ARG A 23 -27.27 3.15 24.55
C ARG A 23 -26.92 2.12 25.63
N ALA A 24 -25.71 2.20 26.19
CA ALA A 24 -25.35 1.52 27.42
C ALA A 24 -25.74 2.39 28.64
N ASN A 25 -26.52 1.78 29.53
CA ASN A 25 -26.95 2.38 30.81
C ASN A 25 -25.78 2.53 31.77
N SER A 26 -25.58 3.73 32.30
CA SER A 26 -24.68 4.00 33.40
C SER A 26 -25.38 3.71 34.71
N THR A 27 -24.89 2.77 35.52
CA THR A 27 -25.21 2.64 36.94
C THR A 27 -24.09 3.30 37.75
N ALA A 28 -24.50 4.30 38.50
CA ALA A 28 -23.67 5.02 39.45
C ALA A 28 -23.39 4.13 40.68
N PHE A 29 -22.15 4.13 41.14
CA PHE A 29 -21.76 3.59 42.46
C PHE A 29 -21.19 4.73 43.29
N THR A 30 -21.87 4.99 44.42
CA THR A 30 -21.56 5.99 45.44
C THR A 30 -20.59 5.47 46.46
N GLY A 31 -19.62 6.31 46.86
CA GLY A 31 -19.21 6.50 48.25
C GLY A 31 -18.08 5.62 48.78
N GLY A 32 -16.95 6.25 49.07
CA GLY A 32 -15.88 5.70 49.91
C GLY A 32 -14.91 6.81 50.36
N ARG A 33 -14.92 7.09 51.64
CA ARG A 33 -14.28 8.19 52.38
C ARG A 33 -12.76 8.27 52.18
N ALA A 34 -12.26 9.49 52.05
CA ALA A 34 -10.87 9.89 52.16
C ALA A 34 -10.40 9.86 53.62
N ALA A 35 -9.25 9.25 53.85
CA ALA A 35 -8.47 9.39 55.08
C ALA A 35 -7.25 10.27 54.79
N GLN A 36 -7.22 11.44 55.45
CA GLN A 36 -6.06 12.36 55.40
C GLN A 36 -4.96 11.84 56.38
N LEU A 37 -3.76 11.69 55.86
CA LEU A 37 -2.54 11.60 56.67
C LEU A 37 -1.64 12.78 56.28
N ARG A 38 -1.30 13.62 57.26
CA ARG A 38 -0.35 14.73 57.14
C ARG A 38 1.09 14.23 57.26
N PRO A 39 2.05 14.78 56.51
CA PRO A 39 3.46 14.44 56.66
C PRO A 39 4.16 15.43 57.60
N SER A 40 5.04 14.89 58.46
CA SER A 40 6.04 15.64 59.22
C SER A 40 7.31 15.83 58.38
N ALA A 41 7.74 17.08 58.31
CA ALA A 41 8.95 17.51 57.61
C ALA A 41 10.24 17.12 58.40
N ARG A 42 11.23 16.62 57.67
CA ARG A 42 12.64 16.87 58.01
C ARG A 42 13.42 17.00 56.71
N ALA A 43 13.93 18.18 56.48
CA ALA A 43 14.83 18.52 55.36
C ALA A 43 16.22 17.91 55.62
N LEU A 44 16.73 17.21 54.62
CA LEU A 44 18.15 16.96 54.41
C LEU A 44 18.52 17.44 53.02
N LEU A 45 19.25 18.54 52.99
CA LEU A 45 19.89 19.11 51.80
C LEU A 45 20.98 18.14 51.30
N GLY A 46 20.69 17.37 50.31
CA GLY A 46 21.64 16.63 49.51
C GLY A 46 21.72 17.26 48.10
N SER A 47 22.82 17.90 47.76
CA SER A 47 23.08 18.41 46.42
C SER A 47 23.12 17.27 45.42
N TRP A 48 22.01 17.10 44.67
CA TRP A 48 22.00 16.22 43.53
C TRP A 48 22.46 17.00 42.30
N VAL A 49 23.67 16.68 41.86
CA VAL A 49 24.16 17.08 40.53
C VAL A 49 23.29 16.34 39.51
N LEU A 50 22.35 17.06 38.92
CA LEU A 50 21.56 16.56 37.80
C LEU A 50 22.47 16.50 36.57
N VAL A 51 23.16 15.39 36.36
CA VAL A 51 23.79 15.10 35.07
C VAL A 51 22.66 14.90 34.09
N ALA A 52 22.33 15.93 33.33
CA ALA A 52 21.47 15.82 32.16
C ALA A 52 22.18 14.90 31.18
N LEU A 53 21.79 13.63 31.21
CA LEU A 53 22.07 12.69 30.12
C LEU A 53 21.24 13.16 28.92
N THR A 54 21.86 14.06 28.12
CA THR A 54 21.38 14.28 26.76
C THR A 54 21.38 12.91 26.06
N PRO A 55 20.25 12.42 25.52
CA PRO A 55 20.30 11.20 24.73
C PRO A 55 21.24 11.47 23.56
N ARG A 56 22.41 10.83 23.56
CA ARG A 56 23.20 10.71 22.34
C ARG A 56 22.31 9.99 21.37
N CYS A 57 21.94 10.67 20.30
CA CYS A 57 21.39 10.03 19.11
C CYS A 57 22.46 9.09 18.55
N THR A 58 22.52 7.89 19.08
CA THR A 58 23.11 6.77 18.35
C THR A 58 22.14 6.52 17.22
N GLY A 59 22.55 6.75 15.98
CA GLY A 59 21.75 6.49 14.78
C GLY A 59 21.51 4.98 14.63
N GLY A 60 20.69 4.43 15.52
CA GLY A 60 20.15 3.09 15.41
C GLY A 60 19.02 3.11 14.38
N ALA A 61 18.94 2.07 13.56
CA ALA A 61 17.77 1.86 12.69
C ALA A 61 16.51 1.86 13.57
N SER A 62 15.44 2.54 13.08
CA SER A 62 14.13 2.52 13.75
C SER A 62 13.62 1.07 13.87
N SER A 63 12.90 0.76 14.93
CA SER A 63 12.22 -0.52 15.03
C SER A 63 11.02 -0.58 14.08
N ALA A 64 10.60 -1.78 13.68
CA ALA A 64 9.41 -1.94 12.84
C ALA A 64 8.15 -1.34 13.49
N ALA A 65 8.03 -1.37 14.81
CA ALA A 65 6.91 -0.77 15.52
C ALA A 65 6.91 0.77 15.42
N GLU A 66 8.07 1.41 15.51
CA GLU A 66 8.21 2.85 15.31
C GLU A 66 7.90 3.25 13.86
N ASP A 67 8.35 2.47 12.88
CA ASP A 67 8.07 2.70 11.47
C ASP A 67 6.58 2.56 11.14
N ILE A 68 5.89 1.55 11.69
CA ILE A 68 4.44 1.38 11.57
C ILE A 68 3.69 2.58 12.17
N ALA A 69 4.09 3.00 13.38
CA ALA A 69 3.46 4.14 14.06
C ALA A 69 3.69 5.45 13.31
N LEU A 70 4.90 5.67 12.79
CA LEU A 70 5.24 6.84 12.00
C LEU A 70 4.45 6.88 10.68
N PHE A 71 4.42 5.77 9.93
CA PHE A 71 3.64 5.70 8.69
C PHE A 71 2.17 6.04 8.94
N ARG A 72 1.56 5.42 9.98
CA ARG A 72 0.18 5.70 10.36
C ARG A 72 -0.04 7.17 10.69
N SER A 73 0.82 7.75 11.52
CA SER A 73 0.71 9.16 11.94
C SER A 73 0.78 10.11 10.75
N ARG A 74 1.72 9.90 9.84
CA ARG A 74 1.91 10.74 8.65
C ARG A 74 0.79 10.51 7.63
N GLY A 75 0.34 9.27 7.46
CA GLY A 75 -0.80 8.96 6.61
C GLY A 75 -2.08 9.67 7.07
N VAL A 76 -2.37 9.67 8.38
CA VAL A 76 -3.51 10.43 8.94
C VAL A 76 -3.33 11.94 8.71
N HIS A 77 -2.12 12.47 8.88
CA HIS A 77 -1.82 13.89 8.67
C HIS A 77 -2.10 14.33 7.22
N HIS A 78 -1.68 13.54 6.26
CA HIS A 78 -1.90 13.83 4.83
C HIS A 78 -3.28 13.42 4.33
N GLY A 79 -4.06 12.67 5.13
CA GLY A 79 -5.42 12.25 4.79
C GLY A 79 -5.46 11.17 3.71
N THR A 80 -4.40 10.35 3.60
CA THR A 80 -4.42 9.16 2.74
C THR A 80 -5.40 8.12 3.28
N ASP A 81 -6.05 7.39 2.39
CA ASP A 81 -6.93 6.27 2.72
C ASP A 81 -6.17 5.02 3.18
N LYS A 82 -4.88 4.89 2.86
CA LYS A 82 -4.02 3.75 3.24
C LYS A 82 -3.98 3.44 4.74
N VAL A 83 -4.37 4.40 5.59
CA VAL A 83 -4.37 4.27 7.06
C VAL A 83 -5.67 4.75 7.72
N THR A 84 -6.69 5.10 6.91
CA THR A 84 -7.97 5.66 7.38
C THR A 84 -9.14 4.88 6.79
N GLY A 85 -10.31 4.98 7.42
CA GLY A 85 -11.50 4.28 6.97
C GLY A 85 -11.43 2.78 7.23
N LEU A 86 -11.51 1.97 6.18
CA LEU A 86 -11.44 0.50 6.25
C LEU A 86 -10.03 -0.04 6.07
N HIS A 87 -9.12 0.74 5.48
CA HIS A 87 -7.76 0.31 5.18
C HIS A 87 -6.82 0.46 6.38
N ALA A 88 -5.92 -0.48 6.56
CA ALA A 88 -4.95 -0.53 7.65
C ALA A 88 -3.58 -1.00 7.13
N TYR A 89 -3.09 -0.35 6.06
CA TYR A 89 -1.88 -0.76 5.36
C TYR A 89 -0.58 -0.38 6.09
N GLN A 90 -0.66 0.37 7.19
CA GLN A 90 0.51 0.82 7.95
C GLN A 90 1.43 -0.30 8.40
N THR A 91 0.92 -1.52 8.64
CA THR A 91 1.75 -2.66 9.04
C THR A 91 2.66 -3.09 7.91
N MET A 92 2.11 -3.28 6.72
CA MET A 92 2.85 -3.69 5.53
C MET A 92 3.84 -2.60 5.10
N TYR A 93 3.40 -1.34 5.02
CA TYR A 93 4.28 -0.23 4.66
C TYR A 93 5.35 0.05 5.71
N GLY A 94 5.01 -0.05 6.99
CA GLY A 94 5.97 0.12 8.08
C GLY A 94 7.08 -0.92 8.07
N GLN A 95 6.75 -2.16 7.73
CA GLN A 95 7.73 -3.26 7.69
C GLN A 95 8.63 -3.24 6.46
N PHE A 96 8.11 -2.90 5.28
CA PHE A 96 8.83 -3.09 4.02
C PHE A 96 9.24 -1.77 3.36
N LEU A 97 8.40 -0.73 3.39
CA LEU A 97 8.70 0.55 2.75
C LEU A 97 9.50 1.47 3.65
N MET A 98 9.09 1.62 4.91
CA MET A 98 9.67 2.61 5.81
C MET A 98 11.16 2.43 6.10
N PRO A 99 11.72 1.20 6.18
CA PRO A 99 13.17 1.02 6.31
C PRO A 99 13.99 1.61 5.16
N LEU A 100 13.40 1.75 3.96
CA LEU A 100 14.06 2.35 2.80
C LEU A 100 14.35 3.86 2.98
N ARG A 101 13.76 4.53 3.97
CA ARG A 101 14.10 5.93 4.33
C ARG A 101 15.56 6.10 4.75
N HIS A 102 16.17 5.01 5.20
CA HIS A 102 17.55 4.97 5.65
C HIS A 102 18.49 4.38 4.59
N ALA A 103 18.00 4.19 3.36
CA ALA A 103 18.84 3.72 2.26
C ALA A 103 19.99 4.70 1.99
N ALA A 104 21.17 4.18 1.69
CA ALA A 104 22.35 5.00 1.40
C ALA A 104 22.22 5.86 0.13
N THR A 105 21.30 5.47 -0.76
CA THR A 105 21.01 6.19 -2.01
C THR A 105 19.51 6.48 -2.10
N PRO A 106 19.13 7.59 -2.75
CA PRO A 106 17.73 7.87 -3.03
C PRO A 106 17.04 6.71 -3.72
N ILE A 107 15.81 6.43 -3.31
CA ILE A 107 14.98 5.39 -3.95
C ILE A 107 14.20 5.96 -5.12
N LYS A 108 13.78 5.06 -6.03
CA LYS A 108 12.82 5.36 -7.08
C LYS A 108 11.52 4.63 -6.77
N LEU A 109 10.46 5.41 -6.53
CA LEU A 109 9.12 4.94 -6.22
C LEU A 109 8.19 5.21 -7.39
N PHE A 110 7.39 4.23 -7.77
CA PHE A 110 6.37 4.33 -8.79
C PHE A 110 5.03 3.89 -8.20
N GLU A 111 4.04 4.78 -8.17
CA GLU A 111 2.66 4.48 -7.74
C GLU A 111 1.71 4.59 -8.93
N ILE A 112 0.79 3.64 -9.04
CA ILE A 112 -0.35 3.67 -9.97
C ILE A 112 -1.57 4.08 -9.17
N GLY A 113 -2.22 5.20 -9.53
CA GLY A 113 -3.44 5.67 -8.88
C GLY A 113 -3.25 6.97 -8.11
N LEU A 114 -3.41 8.12 -8.80
CA LEU A 114 -3.35 9.44 -8.18
C LEU A 114 -4.59 9.77 -7.33
N GLY A 115 -5.62 8.91 -7.35
CA GLY A 115 -6.81 9.07 -6.52
C GLY A 115 -7.79 10.14 -6.99
N CYS A 116 -7.79 10.51 -8.26
CA CYS A 116 -8.61 11.60 -8.80
C CYS A 116 -10.12 11.37 -8.82
N HIS A 117 -10.58 10.16 -8.63
CA HIS A 117 -12.00 9.81 -8.66
C HIS A 117 -12.71 9.91 -7.30
N THR A 118 -11.98 9.92 -6.21
CA THR A 118 -12.52 9.90 -4.85
C THR A 118 -12.98 11.27 -4.35
N ALA A 119 -12.68 12.33 -5.09
CA ALA A 119 -13.02 13.73 -4.74
C ALA A 119 -14.51 14.11 -4.86
N ARG A 120 -15.46 13.17 -4.71
CA ARG A 120 -16.91 13.48 -4.59
C ARG A 120 -17.30 14.03 -3.21
N THR A 121 -16.43 14.01 -2.26
CA THR A 121 -16.68 14.59 -0.95
C THR A 121 -16.02 15.96 -0.83
N SER A 122 -16.77 16.94 -0.44
CA SER A 122 -16.45 18.38 -0.28
C SER A 122 -15.29 18.73 0.67
N ARG A 123 -14.39 17.81 0.95
CA ARG A 123 -13.17 18.04 1.70
C ARG A 123 -11.99 18.01 0.72
N ALA A 124 -11.68 19.16 0.18
CA ALA A 124 -10.59 19.46 -0.76
C ALA A 124 -9.16 19.06 -0.28
N ARG A 125 -9.02 18.12 0.65
CA ARG A 125 -7.74 17.60 1.13
C ARG A 125 -7.33 16.28 0.48
N ALA A 126 -8.20 15.66 -0.33
CA ALA A 126 -7.97 14.31 -0.84
C ALA A 126 -7.12 14.24 -2.13
N TRP A 127 -6.81 15.38 -2.76
CA TRP A 127 -6.02 15.38 -3.99
C TRP A 127 -4.54 15.29 -3.66
N GLY A 128 -3.94 14.12 -3.92
CA GLY A 128 -2.51 13.92 -3.71
C GLY A 128 -2.09 13.67 -2.26
N GLY A 129 -2.97 13.13 -1.41
CA GLY A 129 -2.60 12.73 -0.04
C GLY A 129 -1.44 11.75 -0.02
N ASN A 130 -1.45 10.77 -0.93
CA ASN A 130 -0.35 9.83 -1.10
C ASN A 130 0.93 10.53 -1.57
N THR A 131 0.84 11.39 -2.58
CA THR A 131 2.01 12.10 -3.12
C THR A 131 2.70 12.98 -2.07
N GLN A 132 1.93 13.66 -1.23
CA GLN A 132 2.49 14.47 -0.14
C GLN A 132 3.10 13.59 0.96
N LEU A 133 2.50 12.45 1.24
CA LEU A 133 3.06 11.47 2.17
C LEU A 133 4.41 10.94 1.66
N TRP A 134 4.50 10.58 0.37
CA TRP A 134 5.74 10.09 -0.20
C TRP A 134 6.85 11.15 -0.20
N LEU A 135 6.52 12.40 -0.53
CA LEU A 135 7.49 13.51 -0.49
C LEU A 135 8.01 13.79 0.93
N GLU A 136 7.16 13.67 1.96
CA GLU A 136 7.58 13.84 3.34
C GLU A 136 8.45 12.67 3.82
N LEU A 137 8.05 11.43 3.52
CA LEU A 137 8.75 10.24 3.99
C LEU A 137 10.06 9.99 3.22
N PHE A 138 10.12 10.39 1.95
CA PHE A 138 11.24 10.13 1.04
C PHE A 138 11.66 11.40 0.28
N PRO A 139 12.12 12.45 0.97
CA PRO A 139 12.31 13.79 0.38
C PRO A 139 13.38 13.88 -0.71
N GLN A 140 14.28 12.88 -0.78
CA GLN A 140 15.34 12.85 -1.79
C GLN A 140 15.05 11.85 -2.93
N SER A 141 13.89 11.20 -2.91
CA SER A 141 13.55 10.13 -3.82
C SER A 141 12.98 10.64 -5.13
N GLU A 142 13.17 9.86 -6.19
CA GLU A 142 12.52 10.05 -7.48
C GLU A 142 11.12 9.40 -7.41
N ILE A 143 10.07 10.20 -7.42
CA ILE A 143 8.70 9.74 -7.30
C ILE A 143 7.97 9.92 -8.61
N TRP A 144 7.31 8.86 -9.06
CA TRP A 144 6.47 8.80 -10.24
C TRP A 144 5.07 8.36 -9.89
N GLU A 145 4.09 9.06 -10.45
CA GLU A 145 2.66 8.74 -10.35
C GLU A 145 2.11 8.40 -11.73
N ALA A 146 1.42 7.28 -11.84
CA ALA A 146 0.66 6.90 -13.02
C ALA A 146 -0.84 7.08 -12.78
N ASP A 147 -1.56 7.65 -13.71
CA ASP A 147 -3.03 7.74 -13.65
C ASP A 147 -3.65 7.46 -15.01
N PHE A 148 -4.91 7.03 -15.00
CA PHE A 148 -5.65 6.80 -16.23
C PHE A 148 -5.84 8.10 -17.04
N ARG A 149 -6.00 9.25 -16.37
CA ARG A 149 -6.35 10.54 -16.98
C ARG A 149 -5.33 11.63 -16.72
N GLU A 150 -4.76 12.15 -17.79
CA GLU A 150 -3.85 13.30 -17.74
C GLU A 150 -4.51 14.56 -17.16
N GLU A 151 -5.80 14.77 -17.46
CA GLU A 151 -6.55 15.93 -16.94
C GLU A 151 -6.57 15.99 -15.42
N CYS A 152 -6.62 14.84 -14.76
CA CYS A 152 -6.54 14.75 -13.32
C CYS A 152 -5.24 15.34 -12.77
N ALA A 153 -4.11 14.91 -13.31
CA ALA A 153 -2.82 15.42 -12.89
C ALA A 153 -2.67 16.94 -13.22
N ALA A 154 -3.20 17.39 -14.36
CA ALA A 154 -3.20 18.81 -14.70
C ALA A 154 -3.95 19.64 -13.65
N ASN A 155 -5.10 19.17 -13.17
CA ASN A 155 -5.87 19.84 -12.14
C ASN A 155 -5.16 19.80 -10.78
N THR A 156 -4.57 18.66 -10.43
CA THR A 156 -3.79 18.51 -9.19
C THR A 156 -2.55 19.41 -9.18
N ARG A 157 -1.85 19.55 -10.34
CA ARG A 157 -0.73 20.49 -10.48
C ARG A 157 -1.15 21.94 -10.30
N LYS A 158 -2.28 22.35 -10.90
CA LYS A 158 -2.84 23.70 -10.71
C LYS A 158 -3.13 24.00 -9.25
N ALA A 159 -3.53 22.99 -8.48
CA ALA A 159 -3.75 23.08 -7.05
C ALA A 159 -2.45 22.99 -6.21
N GLY A 160 -1.28 22.83 -6.83
CA GLY A 160 0.02 22.71 -6.15
C GLY A 160 0.37 21.32 -5.61
N GLY A 161 -0.45 20.30 -5.89
CA GLY A 161 -0.35 18.98 -5.29
C GLY A 161 0.74 18.05 -5.84
N LEU A 162 1.32 18.35 -7.02
CA LEU A 162 2.30 17.49 -7.70
C LEU A 162 3.68 18.15 -7.85
N LYS A 163 4.02 19.09 -6.97
CA LYS A 163 5.35 19.71 -6.99
C LYS A 163 6.40 18.66 -6.62
N GLY A 164 7.36 18.42 -7.52
CA GLY A 164 8.41 17.42 -7.31
C GLY A 164 8.01 15.98 -7.66
N ILE A 165 6.81 15.78 -8.22
CA ILE A 165 6.29 14.48 -8.67
C ILE A 165 6.30 14.42 -10.21
N ASN A 166 6.87 13.35 -10.75
CA ASN A 166 6.80 13.01 -12.16
C ASN A 166 5.50 12.22 -12.42
N THR A 167 4.98 12.29 -13.67
CA THR A 167 3.72 11.65 -14.00
C THR A 167 3.74 10.98 -15.36
N VAL A 168 3.07 9.83 -15.47
CA VAL A 168 2.75 9.15 -16.73
C VAL A 168 1.27 8.81 -16.76
N PHE A 169 0.68 8.59 -17.94
CA PHE A 169 -0.77 8.44 -18.08
C PHE A 169 -1.15 7.27 -18.98
N GLY A 170 -2.37 6.78 -18.81
CA GLY A 170 -3.01 5.78 -19.65
C GLY A 170 -3.59 4.59 -18.88
N ASP A 171 -4.11 3.60 -19.61
CA ASP A 171 -4.72 2.41 -19.02
C ASP A 171 -3.66 1.42 -18.56
N GLN A 172 -3.60 1.15 -17.25
CA GLN A 172 -2.73 0.10 -16.69
C GLN A 172 -3.11 -1.32 -17.15
N GLY A 173 -4.32 -1.52 -17.66
CA GLY A 173 -4.76 -2.77 -18.26
C GLY A 173 -4.31 -2.96 -19.71
N ASP A 174 -3.63 -1.98 -20.31
CA ASP A 174 -3.01 -2.08 -21.63
C ASP A 174 -1.48 -2.30 -21.52
N PRO A 175 -0.98 -3.48 -21.91
CA PRO A 175 0.46 -3.77 -21.83
C PRO A 175 1.34 -2.76 -22.58
N ALA A 176 0.88 -2.20 -23.70
CA ALA A 176 1.65 -1.22 -24.47
C ALA A 176 1.81 0.10 -23.71
N THR A 177 0.76 0.52 -23.00
CA THR A 177 0.78 1.68 -22.11
C THR A 177 1.78 1.46 -20.96
N VAL A 178 1.72 0.33 -20.27
CA VAL A 178 2.62 0.06 -19.14
C VAL A 178 4.08 -0.08 -19.61
N GLN A 179 4.34 -0.69 -20.78
CA GLN A 179 5.67 -0.72 -21.38
C GLN A 179 6.17 0.69 -21.74
N ARG A 180 5.30 1.58 -22.20
CA ARG A 180 5.64 3.00 -22.43
C ARG A 180 6.03 3.68 -21.13
N TRP A 181 5.30 3.45 -20.02
CA TRP A 181 5.69 3.97 -18.71
C TRP A 181 7.09 3.51 -18.29
N VAL A 182 7.42 2.22 -18.49
CA VAL A 182 8.77 1.73 -18.20
C VAL A 182 9.83 2.48 -19.00
N ARG A 183 9.58 2.76 -20.30
CA ARG A 183 10.52 3.51 -21.13
C ARG A 183 10.64 4.98 -20.69
N GLU A 184 9.52 5.67 -20.45
CA GLU A 184 9.48 7.07 -20.06
C GLU A 184 10.12 7.32 -18.69
N THR A 185 9.90 6.40 -17.75
CA THR A 185 10.49 6.49 -16.40
C THR A 185 11.93 5.97 -16.36
N GLY A 186 12.38 5.19 -17.33
CA GLY A 186 13.66 4.49 -17.30
C GLY A 186 13.65 3.23 -16.41
N GLY A 187 12.50 2.79 -15.88
CA GLY A 187 12.40 1.61 -15.01
C GLY A 187 13.28 1.69 -13.77
N SER A 188 13.86 0.54 -13.37
CA SER A 188 14.79 0.45 -12.23
C SER A 188 14.20 0.96 -10.91
N PHE A 189 12.97 0.56 -10.62
CA PHE A 189 12.25 0.96 -9.42
C PHE A 189 12.75 0.22 -8.17
N ASN A 190 12.85 0.90 -7.06
CA ASN A 190 13.02 0.27 -5.74
C ASN A 190 11.67 -0.18 -5.17
N VAL A 191 10.61 0.58 -5.48
CA VAL A 191 9.27 0.36 -4.98
C VAL A 191 8.27 0.61 -6.11
N ILE A 192 7.32 -0.31 -6.25
CA ILE A 192 6.13 -0.16 -7.09
C ILE A 192 4.91 -0.35 -6.19
N ILE A 193 3.93 0.53 -6.32
CA ILE A 193 2.64 0.48 -5.61
C ILE A 193 1.54 0.47 -6.67
N ASP A 194 0.74 -0.59 -6.68
CA ASP A 194 -0.44 -0.70 -7.54
C ASP A 194 -1.70 -0.44 -6.70
N ASP A 195 -2.17 0.80 -6.77
CA ASP A 195 -3.36 1.35 -6.12
C ASP A 195 -4.27 2.01 -7.20
N GLY A 196 -4.39 1.35 -8.35
CA GLY A 196 -4.98 1.94 -9.56
C GLY A 196 -6.44 1.58 -9.81
N GLY A 197 -6.69 0.84 -10.89
CA GLY A 197 -8.05 0.51 -11.32
C GLY A 197 -8.68 -0.71 -10.64
N HIS A 198 -7.93 -1.50 -9.93
CA HIS A 198 -8.28 -2.66 -9.10
C HIS A 198 -9.00 -3.81 -9.82
N THR A 199 -9.17 -3.78 -11.16
CA THR A 199 -9.64 -4.97 -11.86
C THR A 199 -8.53 -6.01 -11.94
N ASN A 200 -8.91 -7.30 -11.94
CA ASN A 200 -7.93 -8.38 -12.01
C ASN A 200 -7.01 -8.26 -13.23
N ARG A 201 -7.59 -7.87 -14.39
CA ARG A 201 -6.82 -7.62 -15.61
C ARG A 201 -5.81 -6.48 -15.42
N GLN A 202 -6.25 -5.36 -14.86
CA GLN A 202 -5.39 -4.20 -14.66
C GLN A 202 -4.20 -4.51 -13.76
N ILE A 203 -4.45 -5.09 -12.58
CA ILE A 203 -3.38 -5.46 -11.63
C ILE A 203 -2.45 -6.52 -12.24
N LYS A 204 -3.01 -7.54 -12.93
CA LYS A 204 -2.18 -8.59 -13.54
C LYS A 204 -1.30 -8.03 -14.67
N THR A 205 -1.85 -7.16 -15.50
CA THR A 205 -1.13 -6.55 -16.62
C THR A 205 0.01 -5.64 -16.13
N SER A 206 -0.30 -4.73 -15.18
CA SER A 206 0.73 -3.86 -14.60
C SER A 206 1.81 -4.67 -13.91
N PHE A 207 1.44 -5.68 -13.13
CA PHE A 207 2.40 -6.55 -12.46
C PHE A 207 3.34 -7.27 -13.44
N ASP A 208 2.81 -7.91 -14.49
CA ASP A 208 3.62 -8.66 -15.45
C ASP A 208 4.64 -7.78 -16.18
N VAL A 209 4.25 -6.55 -16.52
CA VAL A 209 5.11 -5.62 -17.25
C VAL A 209 6.10 -4.89 -16.35
N LEU A 210 5.70 -4.55 -15.13
CA LEU A 210 6.53 -3.76 -14.21
C LEU A 210 7.47 -4.61 -13.37
N TRP A 211 7.12 -5.87 -13.06
CA TRP A 211 7.97 -6.75 -12.25
C TRP A 211 9.41 -6.89 -12.76
N PRO A 212 9.66 -7.06 -14.07
CA PRO A 212 11.02 -7.08 -14.60
C PRO A 212 11.82 -5.80 -14.32
N SER A 213 11.15 -4.64 -14.31
CA SER A 213 11.78 -3.33 -14.05
C SER A 213 11.97 -2.99 -12.57
N LEU A 214 11.49 -3.83 -11.65
CA LEU A 214 11.79 -3.71 -10.23
C LEU A 214 13.24 -4.14 -9.97
N LYS A 215 13.99 -3.36 -9.19
CA LYS A 215 15.38 -3.69 -8.82
C LYS A 215 15.45 -4.95 -7.96
N PRO A 216 16.59 -5.67 -7.96
CA PRO A 216 16.88 -6.64 -6.90
C PRO A 216 16.73 -6.01 -5.52
N GLY A 217 16.09 -6.74 -4.59
CA GLY A 217 15.76 -6.24 -3.25
C GLY A 217 14.60 -5.25 -3.19
N GLY A 218 13.94 -4.97 -4.31
CA GLY A 218 12.78 -4.08 -4.37
C GLY A 218 11.46 -4.74 -3.98
N TYR A 219 10.42 -3.93 -3.83
CA TYR A 219 9.08 -4.35 -3.37
C TYR A 219 7.99 -3.92 -4.35
N TYR A 220 7.04 -4.83 -4.60
CA TYR A 220 5.82 -4.57 -5.36
C TYR A 220 4.62 -4.72 -4.42
N PHE A 221 3.91 -3.63 -4.16
CA PHE A 221 2.69 -3.59 -3.35
C PHE A 221 1.47 -3.63 -4.26
N MET A 222 0.44 -4.36 -3.85
CA MET A 222 -0.87 -4.41 -4.50
C MET A 222 -1.93 -4.11 -3.45
N GLU A 223 -2.76 -3.12 -3.70
CA GLU A 223 -3.82 -2.68 -2.78
C GLU A 223 -5.21 -3.08 -3.29
N ASP A 224 -6.19 -3.02 -2.40
CA ASP A 224 -7.62 -3.21 -2.67
C ASP A 224 -8.00 -4.54 -3.33
N LEU A 225 -7.27 -5.61 -2.99
CA LEU A 225 -7.49 -6.95 -3.57
C LEU A 225 -8.84 -7.58 -3.21
N GLN A 226 -9.56 -7.05 -2.20
CA GLN A 226 -10.88 -7.52 -1.76
C GLN A 226 -11.95 -7.33 -2.85
N VAL A 227 -11.78 -6.33 -3.74
CA VAL A 227 -12.77 -6.06 -4.78
C VAL A 227 -12.69 -6.99 -5.99
N GLY A 228 -11.60 -7.73 -6.15
CA GLY A 228 -11.35 -8.58 -7.34
C GLY A 228 -12.40 -9.66 -7.62
N ARG A 229 -13.26 -9.99 -6.64
CA ARG A 229 -14.42 -10.91 -6.81
C ARG A 229 -15.74 -10.18 -6.96
N THR A 230 -15.76 -8.85 -6.80
CA THR A 230 -16.99 -8.07 -6.85
C THR A 230 -17.37 -7.73 -8.30
N LYS A 231 -18.68 -7.61 -8.54
CA LYS A 231 -19.19 -7.19 -9.85
C LYS A 231 -18.64 -5.80 -10.21
N GLY A 232 -18.01 -5.70 -11.37
CA GLY A 232 -17.40 -4.46 -11.87
C GLY A 232 -15.89 -4.41 -11.75
N PHE A 233 -15.28 -5.20 -10.85
CA PHE A 233 -13.82 -5.40 -10.74
C PHE A 233 -13.39 -6.80 -11.18
N ASN A 234 -14.32 -7.75 -11.19
CA ASN A 234 -14.10 -9.04 -11.84
C ASN A 234 -14.39 -8.88 -13.33
N ASP A 235 -13.35 -8.92 -14.13
CA ASP A 235 -13.43 -8.70 -15.59
C ASP A 235 -14.25 -9.77 -16.32
N GLY A 236 -14.54 -10.90 -15.67
CA GLY A 236 -15.20 -12.06 -16.29
C GLY A 236 -14.36 -12.74 -17.39
N ASP A 237 -13.13 -12.30 -17.57
CA ASP A 237 -12.18 -12.87 -18.52
C ASP A 237 -11.38 -13.99 -17.85
N PRO A 238 -11.52 -15.26 -18.27
CA PRO A 238 -10.84 -16.38 -17.66
C PRO A 238 -9.30 -16.35 -17.85
N THR A 239 -8.79 -15.49 -18.72
CA THR A 239 -7.35 -15.31 -18.92
C THR A 239 -6.70 -14.52 -17.78
N PHE A 240 -7.50 -13.78 -17.02
CA PHE A 240 -7.04 -13.03 -15.85
C PHE A 240 -7.58 -13.65 -14.57
N PRO A 241 -6.71 -14.24 -13.74
CA PRO A 241 -7.13 -14.84 -12.49
C PRO A 241 -7.55 -13.76 -11.50
N VAL A 242 -8.42 -14.12 -10.56
CA VAL A 242 -8.62 -13.29 -9.38
C VAL A 242 -7.29 -13.15 -8.65
N ILE A 243 -6.87 -11.92 -8.38
CA ILE A 243 -5.52 -11.66 -7.85
C ILE A 243 -5.28 -12.33 -6.49
N SER A 244 -6.30 -12.43 -5.63
CA SER A 244 -6.15 -13.16 -4.37
C SER A 244 -5.89 -14.66 -4.57
N ASP A 245 -6.45 -15.29 -5.61
CA ASP A 245 -6.15 -16.70 -5.93
C ASP A 245 -4.74 -16.84 -6.51
N LEU A 246 -4.33 -15.86 -7.32
CA LEU A 246 -2.98 -15.80 -7.85
C LEU A 246 -1.94 -15.71 -6.73
N MET A 247 -2.17 -14.86 -5.72
CA MET A 247 -1.27 -14.73 -4.57
C MET A 247 -1.18 -16.03 -3.77
N GLN A 248 -2.29 -16.73 -3.55
CA GLN A 248 -2.29 -18.05 -2.92
C GLN A 248 -1.46 -19.07 -3.73
N SER A 249 -1.64 -19.07 -5.05
CA SER A 249 -0.86 -19.92 -5.95
C SER A 249 0.64 -19.60 -5.88
N TYR A 250 1.02 -18.34 -5.81
CA TYR A 250 2.43 -17.93 -5.69
C TYR A 250 3.03 -18.35 -4.35
N ILE A 251 2.30 -18.23 -3.25
CA ILE A 251 2.73 -18.70 -1.93
C ILE A 251 2.97 -20.22 -1.97
N GLU A 252 2.05 -20.98 -2.56
CA GLU A 252 2.20 -22.44 -2.68
C GLU A 252 3.42 -22.81 -3.51
N GLN A 253 3.63 -22.16 -4.67
CA GLN A 253 4.79 -22.37 -5.51
C GLN A 253 6.12 -22.01 -4.82
N LEU A 254 6.14 -20.98 -3.99
CA LEU A 254 7.31 -20.62 -3.18
C LEU A 254 7.62 -21.70 -2.13
N VAL A 255 6.60 -22.20 -1.44
CA VAL A 255 6.76 -23.17 -0.34
C VAL A 255 7.13 -24.55 -0.85
N ILE A 256 6.49 -25.01 -1.91
CA ILE A 256 6.75 -26.36 -2.47
C ILE A 256 7.99 -26.36 -3.37
N GLY A 257 8.31 -25.21 -3.98
CA GLY A 257 9.32 -25.07 -5.02
C GLY A 257 8.84 -25.55 -6.40
N PRO A 258 9.64 -25.32 -7.46
CA PRO A 258 9.29 -25.76 -8.80
C PRO A 258 9.17 -27.29 -8.83
N PRO A 259 8.23 -27.86 -9.62
CA PRO A 259 8.14 -29.30 -9.79
C PRO A 259 9.50 -29.82 -10.20
N LYS A 260 10.11 -30.67 -9.39
CA LYS A 260 11.35 -31.33 -9.75
C LYS A 260 11.05 -32.16 -10.99
N ALA A 261 11.63 -31.81 -12.12
CA ALA A 261 11.58 -32.63 -13.31
C ALA A 261 11.87 -34.09 -12.90
N ALA A 262 10.95 -34.98 -13.19
CA ALA A 262 10.91 -36.36 -12.69
C ALA A 262 12.24 -37.09 -12.89
N ARG A 263 13.13 -37.01 -11.89
CA ARG A 263 14.13 -38.00 -11.63
C ARG A 263 13.46 -39.03 -10.70
N GLY A 264 13.10 -40.17 -11.32
CA GLY A 264 12.45 -41.34 -10.76
C GLY A 264 12.24 -41.40 -9.25
N GLY A 265 10.98 -41.45 -8.85
CA GLY A 265 10.55 -41.94 -7.56
C GLY A 265 10.28 -40.85 -6.50
N HIS A 266 9.05 -40.86 -6.05
CA HIS A 266 8.43 -40.25 -4.90
C HIS A 266 7.72 -38.89 -5.12
N HIS A 267 6.39 -39.00 -5.32
CA HIS A 267 5.33 -38.04 -4.97
C HIS A 267 5.64 -36.55 -5.18
N GLY A 268 5.74 -36.11 -6.45
CA GLY A 268 5.59 -34.71 -6.78
C GLY A 268 4.13 -34.31 -6.56
N HIS A 269 3.82 -33.65 -5.44
CA HIS A 269 2.52 -33.03 -5.28
C HIS A 269 2.41 -31.90 -6.30
N ALA A 270 1.50 -32.00 -7.25
CA ALA A 270 1.09 -30.85 -8.04
C ALA A 270 0.48 -29.82 -7.09
N PRO A 271 0.78 -28.51 -7.23
CA PRO A 271 0.20 -27.49 -6.41
C PRO A 271 -1.34 -27.60 -6.43
N ARG A 272 -1.98 -27.72 -5.27
CA ARG A 272 -3.45 -27.86 -5.19
C ARG A 272 -4.18 -26.60 -5.61
N HIS A 273 -3.51 -25.46 -5.51
CA HIS A 273 -4.02 -24.13 -5.85
C HIS A 273 -3.31 -23.51 -7.05
N ALA A 274 -2.71 -24.33 -7.92
CA ALA A 274 -2.12 -23.80 -9.16
C ALA A 274 -3.23 -23.13 -9.99
N VAL A 275 -3.17 -21.81 -10.08
CA VAL A 275 -3.94 -21.09 -11.10
C VAL A 275 -3.31 -21.47 -12.43
N ALA A 276 -4.07 -22.18 -13.25
CA ALA A 276 -3.57 -22.71 -14.51
C ALA A 276 -2.90 -21.59 -15.33
N ASN A 277 -1.71 -21.87 -15.86
CA ASN A 277 -0.92 -20.99 -16.72
C ASN A 277 -0.28 -19.76 -16.05
N HIS A 278 -0.26 -19.66 -14.70
CA HIS A 278 0.38 -18.55 -14.01
C HIS A 278 1.51 -19.05 -13.10
N SER A 279 2.72 -19.07 -13.65
CA SER A 279 3.93 -19.40 -12.89
C SER A 279 4.31 -18.25 -11.98
N LEU A 280 4.91 -18.60 -10.82
CA LEU A 280 5.56 -17.62 -9.95
C LEU A 280 6.61 -16.85 -10.77
N PRO A 281 6.62 -15.51 -10.75
CA PRO A 281 7.64 -14.75 -11.45
C PRO A 281 9.05 -15.08 -10.95
N GLU A 282 10.02 -14.97 -11.87
CA GLU A 282 11.42 -15.17 -11.50
C GLU A 282 11.85 -14.19 -10.40
N ASN A 283 12.73 -14.66 -9.55
CA ASN A 283 13.34 -13.87 -8.50
C ASN A 283 12.37 -13.35 -7.41
N VAL A 284 11.18 -13.91 -7.25
CA VAL A 284 10.36 -13.64 -6.07
C VAL A 284 11.04 -14.24 -4.84
N SER A 285 11.26 -13.42 -3.82
CA SER A 285 11.82 -13.81 -2.52
C SER A 285 10.75 -14.27 -1.55
N PHE A 286 9.68 -13.51 -1.48
CA PHE A 286 8.53 -13.78 -0.61
C PHE A 286 7.25 -13.14 -1.16
N VAL A 287 6.11 -13.63 -0.69
CA VAL A 287 4.80 -13.01 -0.80
C VAL A 287 4.26 -12.87 0.61
N LEU A 288 3.85 -11.68 1.02
CA LEU A 288 3.17 -11.42 2.28
C LEU A 288 1.87 -10.69 2.00
N CYS A 289 0.78 -11.17 2.58
CA CYS A 289 -0.52 -10.52 2.47
C CYS A 289 -1.06 -10.16 3.86
N GLN A 290 -1.77 -9.06 3.92
CA GLN A 290 -2.60 -8.64 5.05
C GLN A 290 -4.04 -8.46 4.58
N HIS A 291 -4.91 -7.88 5.39
CA HIS A 291 -6.25 -7.50 4.96
C HIS A 291 -6.16 -6.57 3.75
N GLU A 292 -6.81 -6.96 2.65
CA GLU A 292 -6.99 -6.21 1.39
C GLU A 292 -5.72 -5.98 0.54
N ALA A 293 -4.52 -6.25 1.03
CA ALA A 293 -3.30 -5.92 0.31
C ALA A 293 -2.22 -7.00 0.42
N CYS A 294 -1.37 -7.08 -0.61
CA CYS A 294 -0.19 -7.96 -0.62
C CYS A 294 1.07 -7.19 -1.03
N VAL A 295 2.23 -7.68 -0.58
CA VAL A 295 3.55 -7.24 -1.04
C VAL A 295 4.38 -8.43 -1.49
N LEU A 296 5.06 -8.27 -2.61
CA LEU A 296 6.05 -9.21 -3.13
C LEU A 296 7.44 -8.58 -3.05
N GLY A 297 8.39 -9.33 -2.49
CA GLY A 297 9.80 -8.93 -2.49
C GLY A 297 10.57 -9.62 -3.61
N LYS A 298 11.43 -8.86 -4.31
CA LYS A 298 12.34 -9.40 -5.30
C LYS A 298 13.65 -9.79 -4.64
N ARG A 299 14.22 -10.94 -5.01
CA ARG A 299 15.54 -11.37 -4.49
C ARG A 299 16.60 -10.31 -4.78
N PRO A 300 17.55 -10.10 -3.84
CA PRO A 300 18.72 -9.26 -4.06
C PRO A 300 19.59 -9.68 -5.23
#